data_acfbf49446ce1c06e93500aca92c90d8
#
_entry.id   acfbf49446ce1c06e93500aca92c90d8
#
_cell.length_a   1.000
_cell.length_b   1.000
_cell.length_c   1.000
_cell.angle_alpha   90.00
_cell.angle_beta   90.00
_cell.angle_gamma   90.00
#
_symmetry.space_group_name_H-M   'P 1'
#
loop_
_entity.id
_entity.type
_entity.pdbx_description
1 polymer ?
#
loop_
_entity_poly.entity_id
_entity_poly.type
_entity_poly.pdbx_seq_one_letter_code
_entity_poly.pdbx_strand_id
1 'polypeptide(L)'
;VTAENIDDVVDGLAGIVREAGRAGDRVGYFAALYRQVTVEVRTAIHGGLFDDGARMDRFDTLFGNRYFDAYDAWRRDRSGPRCWREAFGLLDEADTIIVQHLILGVNAHINLDLAIAAARTSPGEAIHGLRRDFLLINDILGRVVLTVQDSVGALSPFLSLLDRVGARNDERILDFSVRQSREEAWYNAVLLAGQNEKEREATIQRLDIRAAVLARLIARPAGLVRPALQLIRSTESDDVPAVIAHLDNAMERPSVRQGTG
;
A
#
# COMPACT_ATOMS: atom_id res chain seq x y z
N VAL A 1 -6.90 -7.57 15.07
CA VAL A 1 -7.82 -8.15 14.06
C VAL A 1 -7.10 -9.30 13.37
N THR A 2 -7.73 -10.48 13.25
CA THR A 2 -7.17 -11.61 12.49
C THR A 2 -8.25 -12.09 11.51
N ALA A 3 -7.91 -12.12 10.22
CA ALA A 3 -8.78 -12.58 9.14
C ALA A 3 -8.54 -14.07 8.85
N GLU A 4 -9.60 -14.82 8.53
CA GLU A 4 -9.55 -16.23 8.12
C GLU A 4 -9.73 -16.39 6.60
N ASN A 5 -10.29 -15.40 5.93
CA ASN A 5 -10.54 -15.34 4.49
C ASN A 5 -10.51 -13.89 3.99
N ILE A 6 -10.62 -13.68 2.68
CA ILE A 6 -10.55 -12.34 2.08
C ILE A 6 -11.75 -11.44 2.48
N ASP A 7 -12.92 -12.02 2.75
CA ASP A 7 -14.08 -11.23 3.21
C ASP A 7 -13.79 -10.62 4.60
N ASP A 8 -13.17 -11.38 5.51
CA ASP A 8 -12.73 -10.87 6.81
C ASP A 8 -11.67 -9.77 6.66
N VAL A 9 -10.79 -9.84 5.65
CA VAL A 9 -9.82 -8.77 5.36
C VAL A 9 -10.54 -7.49 4.97
N VAL A 10 -11.53 -7.58 4.07
CA VAL A 10 -12.35 -6.41 3.66
C VAL A 10 -13.08 -5.82 4.86
N ASP A 11 -13.69 -6.65 5.71
CA ASP A 11 -14.43 -6.21 6.90
C ASP A 11 -13.53 -5.59 7.95
N GLY A 12 -12.32 -6.16 8.16
CA GLY A 12 -11.30 -5.62 9.06
C GLY A 12 -10.82 -4.24 8.60
N LEU A 13 -10.52 -4.09 7.30
CA LEU A 13 -10.15 -2.80 6.72
C LEU A 13 -11.28 -1.78 6.83
N ALA A 14 -12.53 -2.17 6.56
CA ALA A 14 -13.70 -1.32 6.75
C ALA A 14 -13.86 -0.88 8.22
N GLY A 15 -13.51 -1.75 9.17
CA GLY A 15 -13.47 -1.43 10.60
C GLY A 15 -12.45 -0.32 10.90
N ILE A 16 -11.22 -0.47 10.41
CA ILE A 16 -10.15 0.53 10.59
C ILE A 16 -10.55 1.87 9.95
N VAL A 17 -11.08 1.85 8.73
CA VAL A 17 -11.55 3.06 8.02
C VAL A 17 -12.63 3.80 8.83
N ARG A 18 -13.62 3.08 9.35
CA ARG A 18 -14.69 3.68 10.17
C ARG A 18 -14.16 4.28 11.47
N GLU A 19 -13.27 3.56 12.17
CA GLU A 19 -12.67 4.04 13.41
C GLU A 19 -11.80 5.27 13.16
N ALA A 20 -10.93 5.21 12.16
CA ALA A 20 -10.07 6.30 11.75
C ALA A 20 -10.88 7.56 11.35
N GLY A 21 -11.97 7.37 10.58
CA GLY A 21 -12.87 8.45 10.20
C GLY A 21 -13.53 9.12 11.40
N ARG A 22 -13.92 8.36 12.44
CA ARG A 22 -14.50 8.93 13.67
C ARG A 22 -13.47 9.66 14.53
N ALA A 23 -12.23 9.14 14.55
CA ALA A 23 -11.15 9.69 15.36
C ALA A 23 -10.39 10.83 14.67
N GLY A 24 -10.59 11.07 13.37
CA GLY A 24 -9.76 11.97 12.59
C GLY A 24 -8.32 11.48 12.46
N ASP A 25 -8.12 10.15 12.40
CA ASP A 25 -6.79 9.51 12.34
C ASP A 25 -6.39 9.24 10.89
N ARG A 26 -5.24 9.78 10.47
CA ARG A 26 -4.71 9.63 9.11
C ARG A 26 -4.33 8.19 8.73
N VAL A 27 -4.29 7.25 9.69
CA VAL A 27 -4.13 5.82 9.38
C VAL A 27 -5.21 5.31 8.42
N GLY A 28 -6.38 5.95 8.42
CA GLY A 28 -7.47 5.66 7.52
C GLY A 28 -7.16 5.91 6.04
N TYR A 29 -6.18 6.74 5.70
CA TYR A 29 -5.83 7.04 4.30
C TYR A 29 -5.36 5.79 3.57
N PHE A 30 -4.34 5.11 4.11
CA PHE A 30 -3.86 3.87 3.50
C PHE A 30 -4.87 2.73 3.65
N ALA A 31 -5.56 2.61 4.79
CA ALA A 31 -6.58 1.58 4.99
C ALA A 31 -7.72 1.67 3.97
N ALA A 32 -8.18 2.89 3.63
CA ALA A 32 -9.19 3.13 2.61
C ALA A 32 -8.71 2.70 1.21
N LEU A 33 -7.50 3.12 0.81
CA LEU A 33 -6.88 2.68 -0.45
C LEU A 33 -6.77 1.15 -0.50
N TYR A 34 -6.23 0.53 0.56
CA TYR A 34 -6.02 -0.91 0.60
C TYR A 34 -7.35 -1.68 0.54
N ARG A 35 -8.39 -1.18 1.22
CA ARG A 35 -9.74 -1.76 1.13
C ARG A 35 -10.26 -1.79 -0.30
N GLN A 36 -10.08 -0.71 -1.08
CA GLN A 36 -10.50 -0.67 -2.49
C GLN A 36 -9.80 -1.75 -3.32
N VAL A 37 -8.48 -1.89 -3.16
CA VAL A 37 -7.70 -2.95 -3.85
C VAL A 37 -8.21 -4.34 -3.46
N THR A 38 -8.41 -4.58 -2.16
CA THR A 38 -8.85 -5.89 -1.65
C THR A 38 -10.25 -6.26 -2.13
N VAL A 39 -11.18 -5.28 -2.22
CA VAL A 39 -12.52 -5.49 -2.79
C VAL A 39 -12.45 -5.93 -4.26
N GLU A 40 -11.58 -5.33 -5.06
CA GLU A 40 -11.38 -5.73 -6.46
C GLU A 40 -10.77 -7.13 -6.58
N VAL A 41 -9.77 -7.46 -5.73
CA VAL A 41 -9.17 -8.80 -5.68
C VAL A 41 -10.22 -9.85 -5.26
N ARG A 42 -11.01 -9.57 -4.23
CA ARG A 42 -12.11 -10.42 -3.79
C ARG A 42 -13.12 -10.68 -4.92
N THR A 43 -13.52 -9.62 -5.63
CA THR A 43 -14.43 -9.72 -6.77
C THR A 43 -13.83 -10.62 -7.87
N ALA A 44 -12.53 -10.48 -8.13
CA ALA A 44 -11.84 -11.32 -9.10
C ALA A 44 -11.73 -12.80 -8.64
N ILE A 45 -11.54 -13.07 -7.35
CA ILE A 45 -11.54 -14.43 -6.78
C ILE A 45 -12.92 -15.06 -6.96
N HIS A 46 -13.98 -14.37 -6.53
CA HIS A 46 -15.35 -14.87 -6.63
C HIS A 46 -15.81 -15.01 -8.09
N GLY A 47 -15.30 -14.17 -8.97
CA GLY A 47 -15.54 -14.23 -10.42
C GLY A 47 -14.76 -15.30 -11.16
N GLY A 48 -13.89 -16.07 -10.48
CA GLY A 48 -13.12 -17.16 -11.08
C GLY A 48 -12.02 -16.71 -12.04
N LEU A 49 -11.46 -15.50 -11.83
CA LEU A 49 -10.40 -14.96 -12.70
C LEU A 49 -9.07 -15.71 -12.54
N PHE A 50 -8.79 -16.23 -11.34
CA PHE A 50 -7.52 -16.86 -11.00
C PHE A 50 -7.53 -18.36 -11.30
N ASP A 51 -6.36 -18.92 -11.59
CA ASP A 51 -6.20 -20.37 -11.80
C ASP A 51 -6.54 -21.18 -10.54
N ASP A 52 -6.23 -20.62 -9.36
CA ASP A 52 -6.53 -21.20 -8.06
C ASP A 52 -7.06 -20.12 -7.10
N GLY A 53 -8.38 -19.93 -7.15
CA GLY A 53 -9.06 -18.93 -6.31
C GLY A 53 -8.89 -19.19 -4.82
N ALA A 54 -8.88 -20.46 -4.37
CA ALA A 54 -8.68 -20.80 -2.97
C ALA A 54 -7.26 -20.47 -2.48
N ARG A 55 -6.25 -20.65 -3.34
CA ARG A 55 -4.89 -20.22 -3.06
C ARG A 55 -4.78 -18.70 -3.00
N MET A 56 -5.47 -17.99 -3.90
CA MET A 56 -5.48 -16.53 -3.91
C MET A 56 -6.19 -15.95 -2.69
N ASP A 57 -7.28 -16.57 -2.23
CA ASP A 57 -7.93 -16.21 -0.97
C ASP A 57 -6.94 -16.34 0.20
N ARG A 58 -6.27 -17.49 0.34
CA ARG A 58 -5.23 -17.65 1.38
C ARG A 58 -4.09 -16.67 1.26
N PHE A 59 -3.66 -16.35 0.04
CA PHE A 59 -2.60 -15.40 -0.20
C PHE A 59 -2.98 -13.99 0.27
N ASP A 60 -4.16 -13.52 -0.14
CA ASP A 60 -4.63 -12.17 0.22
C ASP A 60 -4.95 -12.08 1.72
N THR A 61 -5.49 -13.15 2.31
CA THR A 61 -5.70 -13.26 3.76
C THR A 61 -4.39 -13.14 4.55
N LEU A 62 -3.36 -13.89 4.17
CA LEU A 62 -2.05 -13.77 4.80
C LEU A 62 -1.44 -12.38 4.60
N PHE A 63 -1.64 -11.78 3.43
CA PHE A 63 -1.17 -10.46 3.11
C PHE A 63 -1.88 -9.39 3.95
N GLY A 64 -3.22 -9.48 4.11
CA GLY A 64 -4.03 -8.61 4.96
C GLY A 64 -3.64 -8.71 6.43
N ASN A 65 -3.45 -9.93 6.93
CA ASN A 65 -3.04 -10.15 8.32
C ASN A 65 -1.69 -9.52 8.65
N ARG A 66 -0.76 -9.42 7.68
CA ARG A 66 0.52 -8.71 7.89
C ARG A 66 0.31 -7.22 8.22
N TYR A 67 -0.63 -6.58 7.53
CA TYR A 67 -1.00 -5.20 7.83
C TYR A 67 -1.68 -5.09 9.20
N PHE A 68 -2.62 -5.97 9.51
CA PHE A 68 -3.32 -5.97 10.80
C PHE A 68 -2.35 -6.18 11.97
N ASP A 69 -1.41 -7.12 11.84
CA ASP A 69 -0.37 -7.36 12.85
C ASP A 69 0.49 -6.10 13.10
N ALA A 70 0.89 -5.40 12.02
CA ALA A 70 1.65 -4.17 12.12
C ALA A 70 0.84 -3.03 12.74
N TYR A 71 -0.42 -2.88 12.34
CA TYR A 71 -1.37 -1.90 12.88
C TYR A 71 -1.61 -2.12 14.37
N ASP A 72 -1.93 -3.35 14.78
CA ASP A 72 -2.21 -3.71 16.17
C ASP A 72 -0.96 -3.52 17.06
N ALA A 73 0.22 -3.89 16.56
CA ALA A 73 1.48 -3.65 17.27
C ALA A 73 1.76 -2.15 17.46
N TRP A 74 1.54 -1.34 16.43
CA TRP A 74 1.67 0.10 16.51
C TRP A 74 0.69 0.74 17.49
N ARG A 75 -0.59 0.33 17.44
CA ARG A 75 -1.62 0.85 18.34
C ARG A 75 -1.36 0.50 19.80
N ARG A 76 -0.82 -0.71 20.06
CA ARG A 76 -0.56 -1.19 21.41
C ARG A 76 0.62 -0.51 22.08
N ASP A 77 1.79 -0.46 21.41
CA ASP A 77 3.06 -0.05 22.02
C ASP A 77 4.05 0.61 21.05
N ARG A 78 3.59 1.07 19.89
CA ARG A 78 4.40 1.67 18.81
C ARG A 78 5.50 0.71 18.28
N SER A 79 5.31 -0.61 18.44
CA SER A 79 6.21 -1.65 17.93
C SER A 79 5.85 -2.09 16.51
N GLY A 80 6.48 -3.18 16.03
CA GLY A 80 6.24 -3.77 14.73
C GLY A 80 7.44 -3.61 13.77
N PRO A 81 7.28 -4.02 12.50
CA PRO A 81 8.31 -3.88 11.48
C PRO A 81 8.78 -2.44 11.32
N ARG A 82 10.07 -2.25 11.02
CA ARG A 82 10.68 -0.90 10.93
C ARG A 82 10.01 -0.04 9.87
N CYS A 83 9.73 -0.61 8.68
CA CYS A 83 9.09 0.12 7.60
C CYS A 83 7.68 0.61 7.98
N TRP A 84 6.90 -0.20 8.71
CA TRP A 84 5.60 0.20 9.23
C TRP A 84 5.71 1.25 10.34
N ARG A 85 6.71 1.16 11.21
CA ARG A 85 6.96 2.20 12.23
C ARG A 85 7.31 3.55 11.60
N GLU A 86 8.08 3.57 10.49
CA GLU A 86 8.35 4.80 9.74
C GLU A 86 7.06 5.34 9.11
N ALA A 87 6.22 4.49 8.53
CA ALA A 87 4.96 4.91 7.92
C ALA A 87 3.97 5.46 8.96
N PHE A 88 3.76 4.73 10.05
CA PHE A 88 2.83 5.15 11.10
C PHE A 88 3.36 6.31 11.95
N GLY A 89 4.68 6.46 12.07
CA GLY A 89 5.30 7.57 12.79
C GLY A 89 5.00 8.95 12.22
N LEU A 90 4.60 9.05 10.94
CA LEU A 90 4.24 10.30 10.30
C LEU A 90 2.75 10.67 10.42
N LEU A 91 1.90 9.79 11.00
CA LEU A 91 0.47 10.05 11.10
C LEU A 91 0.15 11.33 11.90
N ASP A 92 0.98 11.64 12.89
CA ASP A 92 0.82 12.82 13.74
C ASP A 92 1.57 14.05 13.19
N GLU A 93 2.37 13.94 12.11
CA GLU A 93 3.10 15.04 11.50
C GLU A 93 2.19 15.87 10.58
N ALA A 94 1.93 17.15 10.96
CA ALA A 94 1.01 18.02 10.24
C ALA A 94 1.48 18.37 8.81
N ASP A 95 2.78 18.35 8.55
CA ASP A 95 3.39 18.74 7.27
C ASP A 95 3.40 17.62 6.22
N THR A 96 2.97 16.40 6.59
CA THR A 96 2.93 15.26 5.69
C THR A 96 1.71 15.36 4.78
N ILE A 97 1.92 15.31 3.46
CA ILE A 97 0.84 15.35 2.46
C ILE A 97 0.15 13.99 2.29
N ILE A 98 -1.08 14.00 1.80
CA ILE A 98 -1.92 12.81 1.63
C ILE A 98 -1.17 11.72 0.86
N VAL A 99 -0.56 12.06 -0.28
CA VAL A 99 0.14 11.07 -1.12
C VAL A 99 1.35 10.44 -0.41
N GLN A 100 2.04 11.16 0.50
CA GLN A 100 3.13 10.55 1.28
C GLN A 100 2.60 9.46 2.21
N HIS A 101 1.47 9.68 2.90
CA HIS A 101 0.84 8.63 3.72
C HIS A 101 0.48 7.38 2.90
N LEU A 102 -0.08 7.58 1.70
CA LEU A 102 -0.42 6.46 0.81
C LEU A 102 0.83 5.69 0.34
N ILE A 103 1.85 6.40 -0.16
CA ILE A 103 3.09 5.76 -0.67
C ILE A 103 3.85 5.06 0.45
N LEU A 104 3.88 5.61 1.66
CA LEU A 104 4.54 4.98 2.81
C LEU A 104 3.87 3.65 3.19
N GLY A 105 2.54 3.60 3.22
CA GLY A 105 1.79 2.37 3.42
C GLY A 105 2.03 1.36 2.30
N VAL A 106 1.94 1.80 1.04
CA VAL A 106 2.22 0.97 -0.14
C VAL A 106 3.65 0.43 -0.11
N ASN A 107 4.64 1.27 0.23
CA ASN A 107 6.04 0.85 0.36
C ASN A 107 6.22 -0.27 1.39
N ALA A 108 5.69 -0.12 2.60
CA ALA A 108 5.82 -1.12 3.64
C ALA A 108 5.13 -2.44 3.23
N HIS A 109 3.92 -2.33 2.70
CA HIS A 109 3.09 -3.49 2.34
C HIS A 109 3.67 -4.26 1.14
N ILE A 110 4.09 -3.59 0.06
CA ILE A 110 4.64 -4.27 -1.13
C ILE A 110 6.08 -4.73 -0.91
N ASN A 111 6.96 -3.89 -0.36
CA ASN A 111 8.39 -4.21 -0.27
C ASN A 111 8.75 -5.13 0.90
N LEU A 112 7.84 -5.34 1.87
CA LEU A 112 8.04 -6.30 2.96
C LEU A 112 6.99 -7.41 2.94
N ASP A 113 5.71 -7.06 3.09
CA ASP A 113 4.67 -8.04 3.43
C ASP A 113 4.32 -8.95 2.27
N LEU A 114 4.32 -8.45 1.03
CA LEU A 114 3.91 -9.17 -0.16
C LEU A 114 4.77 -10.43 -0.40
N ALA A 115 6.09 -10.29 -0.31
CA ALA A 115 7.01 -11.42 -0.49
C ALA A 115 6.84 -12.50 0.58
N ILE A 116 6.61 -12.08 1.84
CA ILE A 116 6.39 -12.98 2.97
C ILE A 116 5.07 -13.74 2.80
N ALA A 117 4.00 -13.04 2.43
CA ALA A 117 2.69 -13.66 2.20
C ALA A 117 2.74 -14.68 1.06
N ALA A 118 3.36 -14.33 -0.07
CA ALA A 118 3.50 -15.24 -1.22
C ALA A 118 4.31 -16.50 -0.87
N ALA A 119 5.45 -16.36 -0.20
CA ALA A 119 6.29 -17.48 0.22
C ALA A 119 5.59 -18.42 1.22
N ARG A 120 4.77 -17.84 2.14
CA ARG A 120 3.99 -18.63 3.10
C ARG A 120 2.81 -19.35 2.46
N THR A 121 2.17 -18.72 1.47
CA THR A 121 1.06 -19.31 0.71
C THR A 121 1.51 -20.53 -0.12
N SER A 122 2.69 -20.43 -0.71
CA SER A 122 3.23 -21.43 -1.63
C SER A 122 4.72 -21.69 -1.32
N PRO A 123 5.03 -22.50 -0.28
CA PRO A 123 6.41 -22.78 0.12
C PRO A 123 7.14 -23.71 -0.88
N GLY A 124 8.47 -23.61 -0.93
CA GLY A 124 9.32 -24.41 -1.80
C GLY A 124 8.99 -24.20 -3.27
N GLU A 125 9.04 -25.28 -4.05
CA GLU A 125 8.75 -25.26 -5.49
C GLU A 125 7.29 -24.88 -5.85
N ALA A 126 6.37 -24.99 -4.88
CA ALA A 126 4.96 -24.59 -5.09
C ALA A 126 4.81 -23.09 -5.42
N ILE A 127 5.81 -22.27 -5.10
CA ILE A 127 5.80 -20.82 -5.39
C ILE A 127 5.64 -20.55 -6.90
N HIS A 128 6.22 -21.39 -7.75
CA HIS A 128 6.17 -21.22 -9.20
C HIS A 128 4.74 -21.34 -9.76
N GLY A 129 3.90 -22.15 -9.13
CA GLY A 129 2.48 -22.27 -9.47
C GLY A 129 1.65 -21.01 -9.14
N LEU A 130 2.12 -20.15 -8.22
CA LEU A 130 1.43 -18.90 -7.86
C LEU A 130 1.70 -17.78 -8.89
N ARG A 131 2.76 -17.88 -9.72
CA ARG A 131 3.26 -16.75 -10.52
C ARG A 131 2.21 -16.11 -11.42
N ARG A 132 1.42 -16.92 -12.15
CA ARG A 132 0.41 -16.39 -13.08
C ARG A 132 -0.63 -15.56 -12.34
N ASP A 133 -1.18 -16.11 -11.26
CA ASP A 133 -2.17 -15.45 -10.43
C ASP A 133 -1.61 -14.19 -9.76
N PHE A 134 -0.37 -14.25 -9.29
CA PHE A 134 0.35 -13.08 -8.74
C PHE A 134 0.47 -11.94 -9.76
N LEU A 135 0.74 -12.27 -11.04
CA LEU A 135 0.88 -11.27 -12.10
C LEU A 135 -0.49 -10.70 -12.53
N LEU A 136 -1.58 -11.48 -12.50
CA LEU A 136 -2.93 -11.00 -12.82
C LEU A 136 -3.37 -9.86 -11.89
N ILE A 137 -2.89 -9.82 -10.65
CA ILE A 137 -3.16 -8.69 -9.74
C ILE A 137 -2.61 -7.37 -10.30
N ASN A 138 -1.56 -7.37 -11.14
CA ASN A 138 -1.05 -6.14 -11.74
C ASN A 138 -2.08 -5.44 -12.64
N ASP A 139 -2.95 -6.22 -13.31
CA ASP A 139 -4.02 -5.69 -14.15
C ASP A 139 -5.14 -5.08 -13.31
N ILE A 140 -5.44 -5.69 -12.14
CA ILE A 140 -6.38 -5.13 -11.16
C ILE A 140 -5.81 -3.82 -10.61
N LEU A 141 -4.57 -3.83 -10.15
CA LEU A 141 -3.90 -2.64 -9.61
C LEU A 141 -3.81 -1.51 -10.64
N GLY A 142 -3.57 -1.82 -11.92
CA GLY A 142 -3.54 -0.83 -12.99
C GLY A 142 -4.84 -0.03 -13.08
N ARG A 143 -6.00 -0.69 -12.91
CA ARG A 143 -7.31 -0.02 -12.89
C ARG A 143 -7.50 0.82 -11.62
N VAL A 144 -7.19 0.24 -10.46
CA VAL A 144 -7.33 0.93 -9.17
C VAL A 144 -6.43 2.17 -9.10
N VAL A 145 -5.17 2.05 -9.54
CA VAL A 145 -4.20 3.16 -9.51
C VAL A 145 -4.71 4.36 -10.32
N LEU A 146 -5.27 4.15 -11.51
CA LEU A 146 -5.82 5.25 -12.31
C LEU A 146 -6.94 5.98 -11.58
N THR A 147 -7.87 5.24 -10.99
CA THR A 147 -9.00 5.83 -10.24
C THR A 147 -8.52 6.56 -8.98
N VAL A 148 -7.53 5.99 -8.29
CA VAL A 148 -6.93 6.60 -7.10
C VAL A 148 -6.13 7.85 -7.46
N GLN A 149 -5.41 7.86 -8.58
CA GLN A 149 -4.69 9.07 -9.04
C GLN A 149 -5.66 10.23 -9.29
N ASP A 150 -6.81 9.99 -9.92
CA ASP A 150 -7.84 11.00 -10.11
C ASP A 150 -8.37 11.52 -8.75
N SER A 151 -8.62 10.61 -7.81
CA SER A 151 -9.10 10.94 -6.47
C SER A 151 -8.07 11.73 -5.67
N VAL A 152 -6.80 11.32 -5.71
CA VAL A 152 -5.69 12.02 -5.02
C VAL A 152 -5.44 13.38 -5.68
N GLY A 153 -5.54 13.48 -7.01
CA GLY A 153 -5.42 14.74 -7.73
C GLY A 153 -6.49 15.77 -7.32
N ALA A 154 -7.71 15.31 -7.02
CA ALA A 154 -8.78 16.16 -6.50
C ALA A 154 -8.51 16.63 -5.05
N LEU A 155 -7.84 15.82 -4.23
CA LEU A 155 -7.46 16.14 -2.86
C LEU A 155 -6.19 16.98 -2.78
N SER A 156 -5.27 16.85 -3.75
CA SER A 156 -3.96 17.50 -3.82
C SER A 156 -3.76 18.20 -5.17
N PRO A 157 -4.41 19.36 -5.41
CA PRO A 157 -4.46 20.01 -6.75
C PRO A 157 -3.10 20.34 -7.37
N PHE A 158 -2.07 20.54 -6.54
CA PHE A 158 -0.71 20.87 -7.00
C PHE A 158 0.26 19.68 -7.03
N LEU A 159 -0.25 18.45 -6.96
CA LEU A 159 0.57 17.24 -6.97
C LEU A 159 1.51 17.17 -8.20
N SER A 160 1.06 17.67 -9.35
CA SER A 160 1.88 17.77 -10.58
C SER A 160 3.14 18.63 -10.46
N LEU A 161 3.27 19.44 -9.39
CA LEU A 161 4.52 20.16 -9.11
C LEU A 161 5.66 19.19 -8.77
N LEU A 162 5.35 18.04 -8.16
CA LEU A 162 6.37 17.05 -7.82
C LEU A 162 7.03 16.49 -9.08
N ASP A 163 6.26 16.27 -10.15
CA ASP A 163 6.78 15.79 -11.44
C ASP A 163 7.78 16.78 -12.05
N ARG A 164 7.53 18.10 -11.89
CA ARG A 164 8.39 19.16 -12.42
C ARG A 164 9.66 19.37 -11.61
N VAL A 165 9.59 19.15 -10.30
CA VAL A 165 10.71 19.37 -9.38
C VAL A 165 11.57 18.12 -9.28
N GLY A 166 10.95 16.92 -9.24
CA GLY A 166 11.63 15.63 -9.17
C GLY A 166 12.47 15.33 -10.40
N ALA A 167 11.98 15.66 -11.60
CA ALA A 167 12.70 15.44 -12.86
C ALA A 167 14.04 16.20 -12.98
N ARG A 168 14.32 17.13 -12.08
CA ARG A 168 15.57 17.92 -12.09
C ARG A 168 16.62 17.46 -11.08
N ASN A 169 16.27 16.85 -9.95
CA ASN A 169 17.25 16.62 -8.87
C ASN A 169 17.13 15.30 -8.10
N ASP A 170 16.02 14.56 -8.13
CA ASP A 170 15.89 13.34 -7.31
C ASP A 170 14.80 12.40 -7.89
N GLU A 171 15.15 11.74 -9.02
CA GLU A 171 14.28 10.76 -9.72
C GLU A 171 13.78 9.62 -8.81
N ARG A 172 14.39 9.43 -7.62
CA ARG A 172 14.16 8.25 -6.78
C ARG A 172 12.87 8.27 -5.97
N ILE A 173 12.30 9.45 -5.67
CA ILE A 173 11.10 9.57 -4.82
C ILE A 173 9.83 9.45 -5.66
N LEU A 174 9.87 9.93 -6.91
CA LEU A 174 8.74 9.86 -7.84
C LEU A 174 8.72 8.59 -8.67
N ASP A 175 9.85 7.85 -8.69
CA ASP A 175 10.02 6.60 -9.45
C ASP A 175 9.52 5.35 -8.68
N PHE A 176 8.68 5.52 -7.64
CA PHE A 176 8.05 4.39 -6.98
C PHE A 176 7.05 3.73 -7.94
N SER A 177 7.55 2.81 -8.76
CA SER A 177 6.71 1.99 -9.61
C SER A 177 6.16 0.80 -8.81
N VAL A 178 4.84 0.78 -8.57
CA VAL A 178 4.15 -0.36 -7.96
C VAL A 178 4.47 -1.66 -8.70
N ARG A 179 4.52 -1.61 -10.03
CA ARG A 179 4.87 -2.77 -10.87
C ARG A 179 6.28 -3.27 -10.57
N GLN A 180 7.28 -2.39 -10.56
CA GLN A 180 8.67 -2.77 -10.27
C GLN A 180 8.83 -3.30 -8.85
N SER A 181 8.21 -2.66 -7.86
CA SER A 181 8.22 -3.13 -6.47
C SER A 181 7.59 -4.53 -6.33
N ARG A 182 6.53 -4.82 -7.08
CA ARG A 182 5.91 -6.15 -7.11
C ARG A 182 6.79 -7.19 -7.80
N GLU A 183 7.51 -6.82 -8.85
CA GLU A 183 8.49 -7.71 -9.48
C GLU A 183 9.64 -8.06 -8.51
N GLU A 184 10.18 -7.06 -7.79
CA GLU A 184 11.17 -7.31 -6.72
C GLU A 184 10.59 -8.17 -5.60
N ALA A 185 9.34 -7.92 -5.18
CA ALA A 185 8.66 -8.73 -4.17
C ALA A 185 8.50 -10.19 -4.63
N TRP A 186 8.25 -10.42 -5.92
CA TRP A 186 8.22 -11.77 -6.47
C TRP A 186 9.56 -12.50 -6.35
N TYR A 187 10.67 -11.86 -6.74
CA TYR A 187 12.01 -12.46 -6.59
C TYR A 187 12.31 -12.79 -5.12
N ASN A 188 11.95 -11.90 -4.21
CA ASN A 188 12.12 -12.11 -2.78
C ASN A 188 11.21 -13.24 -2.27
N ALA A 189 9.99 -13.38 -2.81
CA ALA A 189 9.08 -14.47 -2.47
C ALA A 189 9.65 -15.83 -2.86
N VAL A 190 10.20 -15.94 -4.08
CA VAL A 190 10.86 -17.17 -4.54
C VAL A 190 12.06 -17.52 -3.65
N LEU A 191 12.88 -16.52 -3.30
CA LEU A 191 13.99 -16.70 -2.37
C LEU A 191 13.51 -17.22 -1.00
N LEU A 192 12.53 -16.54 -0.41
CA LEU A 192 11.98 -16.89 0.91
C LEU A 192 11.32 -18.27 0.92
N ALA A 193 10.66 -18.67 -0.17
CA ALA A 193 10.00 -19.97 -0.29
C ALA A 193 10.99 -21.12 -0.20
N GLY A 194 12.21 -20.97 -0.75
CA GLY A 194 13.25 -22.00 -0.74
C GLY A 194 14.15 -22.00 0.50
N GLN A 195 14.05 -21.00 1.39
CA GLN A 195 14.92 -20.84 2.56
C GLN A 195 14.44 -21.64 3.79
N ASN A 196 15.40 -22.08 4.62
CA ASN A 196 15.10 -22.55 5.96
C ASN A 196 14.71 -21.37 6.88
N GLU A 197 14.22 -21.66 8.09
CA GLU A 197 13.67 -20.65 9.00
C GLU A 197 14.70 -19.54 9.36
N LYS A 198 15.94 -19.91 9.66
CA LYS A 198 17.00 -18.95 10.03
C LYS A 198 17.37 -18.02 8.87
N GLU A 199 17.49 -18.57 7.67
CA GLU A 199 17.76 -17.80 6.45
C GLU A 199 16.61 -16.87 6.10
N ARG A 200 15.37 -17.38 6.24
CA ARG A 200 14.13 -16.62 6.00
C ARG A 200 14.04 -15.42 6.92
N GLU A 201 14.29 -15.60 8.23
CA GLU A 201 14.27 -14.50 9.17
C GLU A 201 15.32 -13.44 8.83
N ALA A 202 16.55 -13.83 8.50
CA ALA A 202 17.61 -12.91 8.08
C ALA A 202 17.24 -12.15 6.79
N THR A 203 16.56 -12.81 5.85
CA THR A 203 16.08 -12.16 4.62
C THR A 203 14.96 -11.17 4.93
N ILE A 204 13.97 -11.53 5.75
CA ILE A 204 12.88 -10.64 6.18
C ILE A 204 13.46 -9.39 6.87
N GLN A 205 14.43 -9.54 7.76
CA GLN A 205 15.07 -8.39 8.40
C GLN A 205 15.76 -7.45 7.39
N ARG A 206 16.42 -7.99 6.36
CA ARG A 206 17.02 -7.16 5.30
C ARG A 206 15.96 -6.41 4.48
N LEU A 207 14.86 -7.07 4.13
CA LEU A 207 13.75 -6.44 3.42
C LEU A 207 13.13 -5.31 4.24
N ASP A 208 12.89 -5.54 5.54
CA ASP A 208 12.36 -4.53 6.44
C ASP A 208 13.28 -3.30 6.56
N ILE A 209 14.61 -3.53 6.66
CA ILE A 209 15.58 -2.43 6.68
C ILE A 209 15.55 -1.64 5.37
N ARG A 210 15.53 -2.32 4.20
CA ARG A 210 15.47 -1.66 2.89
C ARG A 210 14.19 -0.83 2.73
N ALA A 211 13.04 -1.40 3.06
CA ALA A 211 11.75 -0.70 3.03
C ALA A 211 11.71 0.49 4.00
N ALA A 212 12.31 0.37 5.19
CA ALA A 212 12.42 1.46 6.14
C ALA A 212 13.33 2.60 5.66
N VAL A 213 14.45 2.28 4.98
CA VAL A 213 15.31 3.31 4.35
C VAL A 213 14.55 4.07 3.28
N LEU A 214 13.83 3.36 2.41
CA LEU A 214 12.99 4.01 1.39
C LEU A 214 11.89 4.87 2.03
N ALA A 215 11.24 4.37 3.09
CA ALA A 215 10.25 5.15 3.83
C ALA A 215 10.80 6.48 4.35
N ARG A 216 12.02 6.51 4.88
CA ARG A 216 12.68 7.76 5.34
C ARG A 216 12.93 8.74 4.20
N LEU A 217 13.31 8.25 3.02
CA LEU A 217 13.51 9.11 1.85
C LEU A 217 12.19 9.72 1.37
N ILE A 218 11.10 8.95 1.39
CA ILE A 218 9.76 9.43 1.05
C ILE A 218 9.27 10.44 2.10
N ALA A 219 9.51 10.15 3.38
CA ALA A 219 9.06 10.98 4.49
C ALA A 219 9.75 12.35 4.53
N ARG A 220 11.06 12.36 4.25
CA ARG A 220 11.91 13.56 4.41
C ARG A 220 12.78 13.77 3.17
N PRO A 221 12.16 14.13 2.04
CA PRO A 221 12.91 14.40 0.82
C PRO A 221 13.80 15.64 0.95
N ALA A 222 14.95 15.60 0.30
CA ALA A 222 15.91 16.69 0.28
C ALA A 222 15.67 17.68 -0.88
N GLY A 223 16.38 18.79 -0.86
CA GLY A 223 16.44 19.73 -1.99
C GLY A 223 15.12 20.46 -2.27
N LEU A 224 14.80 20.65 -3.54
CA LEU A 224 13.65 21.44 -4.02
C LEU A 224 12.30 20.72 -3.82
N VAL A 225 12.29 19.44 -3.50
CA VAL A 225 11.05 18.68 -3.25
C VAL A 225 10.37 19.19 -1.98
N ARG A 226 11.12 19.51 -0.94
CA ARG A 226 10.57 19.98 0.34
C ARG A 226 9.69 21.24 0.23
N PRO A 227 10.10 22.33 -0.43
CA PRO A 227 9.22 23.49 -0.66
C PRO A 227 7.97 23.15 -1.48
N ALA A 228 8.09 22.25 -2.47
CA ALA A 228 6.94 21.80 -3.25
C ALA A 228 5.92 21.04 -2.37
N LEU A 229 6.39 20.17 -1.47
CA LEU A 229 5.52 19.49 -0.51
C LEU A 229 4.79 20.47 0.41
N GLN A 230 5.48 21.48 0.92
CA GLN A 230 4.87 22.53 1.77
C GLN A 230 3.76 23.30 1.01
N LEU A 231 3.99 23.61 -0.26
CA LEU A 231 2.97 24.26 -1.09
C LEU A 231 1.78 23.33 -1.32
N ILE A 232 1.99 22.05 -1.64
CA ILE A 232 0.91 21.08 -1.80
C ILE A 232 0.13 20.99 -0.48
N ARG A 233 0.83 20.80 0.63
CA ARG A 233 0.20 20.69 1.96
C ARG A 233 -0.70 21.87 2.30
N SER A 234 -0.29 23.08 1.94
CA SER A 234 -1.08 24.29 2.20
C SER A 234 -2.41 24.33 1.43
N THR A 235 -2.62 23.46 0.45
CA THR A 235 -3.84 23.37 -0.36
C THR A 235 -4.67 22.12 -0.05
N GLU A 236 -4.11 21.15 0.69
CA GLU A 236 -4.84 19.97 1.12
C GLU A 236 -5.79 20.29 2.27
N SER A 237 -6.89 19.55 2.34
CA SER A 237 -7.85 19.67 3.43
C SER A 237 -7.30 19.10 4.74
N ASP A 238 -7.57 19.79 5.84
CA ASP A 238 -7.34 19.28 7.19
C ASP A 238 -8.50 18.43 7.73
N ASP A 239 -9.59 18.31 6.97
CA ASP A 239 -10.72 17.43 7.31
C ASP A 239 -10.39 15.97 7.00
N VAL A 240 -9.67 15.32 7.94
CA VAL A 240 -9.24 13.93 7.81
C VAL A 240 -10.41 12.98 7.55
N PRO A 241 -11.58 13.07 8.24
CA PRO A 241 -12.76 12.28 7.92
C PRO A 241 -13.24 12.42 6.47
N ALA A 242 -13.28 13.64 5.94
CA ALA A 242 -13.68 13.90 4.56
C ALA A 242 -12.69 13.29 3.55
N VAL A 243 -11.39 13.41 3.81
CA VAL A 243 -10.34 12.79 2.98
C VAL A 243 -10.48 11.26 2.99
N ILE A 244 -10.67 10.63 4.16
CA ILE A 244 -10.89 9.18 4.27
C ILE A 244 -12.11 8.76 3.45
N ALA A 245 -13.24 9.45 3.63
CA ALA A 245 -14.47 9.15 2.88
C ALA A 245 -14.28 9.32 1.37
N HIS A 246 -13.49 10.31 0.94
CA HIS A 246 -13.18 10.51 -0.46
C HIS A 246 -12.35 9.36 -1.04
N LEU A 247 -11.31 8.90 -0.34
CA LEU A 247 -10.47 7.76 -0.74
C LEU A 247 -11.25 6.44 -0.72
N ASP A 248 -12.09 6.23 0.28
CA ASP A 248 -12.86 5.00 0.47
C ASP A 248 -13.96 4.80 -0.59
N ASN A 249 -14.47 5.89 -1.18
CA ASN A 249 -15.47 5.87 -2.24
C ASN A 249 -14.88 6.10 -3.65
N ALA A 250 -13.57 6.05 -3.81
CA ALA A 250 -12.90 6.37 -5.08
C ALA A 250 -13.40 5.48 -6.23
N MET A 251 -13.59 4.18 -6.00
CA MET A 251 -14.03 3.22 -7.02
C MET A 251 -15.53 3.27 -7.33
N GLU A 252 -16.34 3.85 -6.44
CA GLU A 252 -17.80 3.98 -6.64
C GLU A 252 -18.16 5.19 -7.51
N ARG A 253 -17.20 6.08 -7.77
CA ARG A 253 -17.41 7.29 -8.58
C ARG A 253 -17.22 6.96 -10.06
N PRO A 254 -18.19 7.28 -10.94
CA PRO A 254 -17.95 7.17 -12.37
C PRO A 254 -16.77 8.08 -12.74
N SER A 255 -15.76 7.53 -13.44
CA SER A 255 -14.67 8.31 -14.00
C SER A 255 -15.25 9.41 -14.89
N VAL A 256 -15.09 10.67 -14.50
CA VAL A 256 -15.40 11.81 -15.37
C VAL A 256 -14.34 11.81 -16.46
N ARG A 257 -14.55 11.05 -17.53
CA ARG A 257 -13.80 11.22 -18.77
C ARG A 257 -14.13 12.63 -19.27
N GLN A 258 -13.18 13.54 -19.11
CA GLN A 258 -13.22 14.78 -19.86
C GLN A 258 -13.20 14.41 -21.33
N GLY A 259 -14.35 14.54 -21.98
CA GLY A 259 -14.45 14.46 -23.42
C GLY A 259 -13.62 15.60 -24.01
N THR A 260 -12.50 15.26 -24.60
CA THR A 260 -11.79 16.16 -25.51
C THR A 260 -12.67 16.31 -26.74
N GLY A 261 -13.39 17.43 -26.80
CA GLY A 261 -13.94 17.96 -28.05
C GLY A 261 -12.85 18.73 -28.81
#